data_7254cce8fdcf3972c9887a53d94f71f6
#
_entry.id   7254cce8fdcf3972c9887a53d94f71f6
#
_cell.length_a   1.000
_cell.length_b   1.000
_cell.length_c   1.000
_cell.angle_alpha   90.00
_cell.angle_beta   90.00
_cell.angle_gamma   90.00
#
_symmetry.space_group_name_H-M   'P 1'
#
loop_
_entity.id
_entity.type
_entity.pdbx_description
1 polymer ?
#
loop_
_entity_poly.entity_id
_entity_poly.type
_entity_poly.pdbx_seq_one_letter_code
_entity_poly.pdbx_strand_id
1 'polypeptide(L)'
;MVCTRSKPKCELCPLSLGCIAYAHHSWAKYPGKKPKQTLPEKTAYFLLLQHGERAWLEQRPAVGLWGGLFCFPQFSEREEMELWLQQRGLKNNRREQLTAFRHTFSHFHLDIVPIWLEMDAAGSSMDEGAGLWYNLAQPPSVGLAAPVDRLLQQLAKQSPRRQGL
;
A
#
# COMPACT_ATOMS: atom_id res chain seq x y z
N MET A 1 -28.54 -14.11 -17.92
CA MET A 1 -27.32 -14.54 -18.66
C MET A 1 -27.57 -15.94 -19.17
N VAL A 2 -27.48 -16.16 -20.50
CA VAL A 2 -27.82 -17.45 -21.16
C VAL A 2 -26.59 -18.34 -21.30
N CYS A 3 -25.44 -17.77 -21.69
CA CYS A 3 -24.19 -18.49 -21.88
C CYS A 3 -23.31 -18.39 -20.61
N THR A 4 -23.19 -19.52 -19.90
CA THR A 4 -22.32 -19.65 -18.72
C THR A 4 -21.39 -20.84 -18.91
N ARG A 5 -20.21 -20.81 -18.28
CA ARG A 5 -19.20 -21.86 -18.43
C ARG A 5 -19.66 -23.22 -17.90
N SER A 6 -20.37 -23.23 -16.75
CA SER A 6 -20.72 -24.46 -16.04
C SER A 6 -22.09 -25.04 -16.43
N LYS A 7 -23.06 -24.17 -16.74
CA LYS A 7 -24.44 -24.58 -17.09
C LYS A 7 -25.02 -23.62 -18.14
N PRO A 8 -24.56 -23.68 -19.40
CA PRO A 8 -25.11 -22.84 -20.45
C PRO A 8 -26.52 -23.32 -20.82
N LYS A 9 -27.43 -22.35 -21.01
CA LYS A 9 -28.79 -22.59 -21.51
C LYS A 9 -28.78 -22.48 -23.03
N CYS A 10 -28.11 -23.41 -23.72
CA CYS A 10 -27.87 -23.34 -25.16
C CYS A 10 -29.15 -23.37 -25.98
N GLU A 11 -30.18 -24.08 -25.51
CA GLU A 11 -31.49 -24.15 -26.16
C GLU A 11 -32.21 -22.79 -26.23
N LEU A 12 -31.91 -21.92 -25.25
CA LEU A 12 -32.48 -20.56 -25.20
C LEU A 12 -31.56 -19.52 -25.84
N CYS A 13 -30.41 -19.95 -26.38
CA CYS A 13 -29.42 -19.03 -26.91
C CYS A 13 -29.76 -18.65 -28.39
N PRO A 14 -29.92 -17.34 -28.70
CA PRO A 14 -30.22 -16.92 -30.07
C PRO A 14 -29.10 -17.23 -31.06
N LEU A 15 -27.89 -17.55 -30.59
CA LEU A 15 -26.72 -17.91 -31.40
C LEU A 15 -26.47 -19.41 -31.49
N SER A 16 -27.37 -20.25 -30.99
CA SER A 16 -27.16 -21.71 -30.88
C SER A 16 -26.88 -22.36 -32.22
N LEU A 17 -27.57 -21.95 -33.32
CA LEU A 17 -27.42 -22.52 -34.66
C LEU A 17 -26.02 -22.35 -35.27
N GLY A 18 -25.30 -21.28 -34.92
CA GLY A 18 -23.93 -21.00 -35.39
C GLY A 18 -22.84 -21.24 -34.35
N CYS A 19 -23.20 -21.78 -33.19
CA CYS A 19 -22.26 -21.91 -32.07
C CYS A 19 -21.46 -23.22 -32.12
N ILE A 20 -20.18 -23.13 -32.47
CA ILE A 20 -19.25 -24.27 -32.53
C ILE A 20 -19.15 -24.99 -31.16
N ALA A 21 -19.13 -24.24 -30.08
CA ALA A 21 -19.07 -24.82 -28.74
C ALA A 21 -20.32 -25.64 -28.40
N TYR A 22 -21.49 -25.23 -28.89
CA TYR A 22 -22.74 -26.01 -28.75
C TYR A 22 -22.72 -27.25 -29.60
N ALA A 23 -22.37 -27.12 -30.90
CA ALA A 23 -22.29 -28.24 -31.84
C ALA A 23 -21.35 -29.36 -31.36
N HIS A 24 -20.24 -29.00 -30.69
CA HIS A 24 -19.25 -29.96 -30.20
C HIS A 24 -19.35 -30.24 -28.71
N HIS A 25 -20.38 -29.76 -28.00
CA HIS A 25 -20.53 -29.88 -26.54
C HIS A 25 -19.28 -29.46 -25.75
N SER A 26 -18.57 -28.44 -26.24
CA SER A 26 -17.24 -28.04 -25.77
C SER A 26 -17.22 -26.73 -24.97
N TRP A 27 -18.37 -26.21 -24.52
CA TRP A 27 -18.49 -24.94 -23.80
C TRP A 27 -17.61 -24.87 -22.54
N ALA A 28 -17.37 -26.01 -21.86
CA ALA A 28 -16.49 -26.08 -20.68
C ALA A 28 -15.02 -25.73 -20.98
N LYS A 29 -14.62 -25.79 -22.25
CA LYS A 29 -13.27 -25.43 -22.71
C LYS A 29 -13.12 -23.91 -22.93
N TYR A 30 -14.24 -23.17 -22.96
CA TYR A 30 -14.25 -21.74 -23.28
C TYR A 30 -14.81 -20.90 -22.11
N PRO A 31 -14.23 -19.73 -21.82
CA PRO A 31 -12.92 -19.29 -22.30
C PRO A 31 -11.79 -20.18 -21.74
N GLY A 32 -10.73 -20.36 -22.52
CA GLY A 32 -9.52 -21.07 -22.06
C GLY A 32 -9.00 -20.44 -20.76
N LYS A 33 -8.40 -21.26 -19.90
CA LYS A 33 -7.75 -20.72 -18.68
C LYS A 33 -6.53 -19.89 -19.10
N LYS A 34 -6.52 -18.60 -18.76
CA LYS A 34 -5.29 -17.82 -18.87
C LYS A 34 -4.21 -18.46 -17.98
N PRO A 35 -2.97 -18.60 -18.47
CA PRO A 35 -1.88 -19.02 -17.61
C PRO A 35 -1.81 -18.08 -16.41
N LYS A 36 -1.62 -18.64 -15.20
CA LYS A 36 -1.37 -17.84 -14.00
C LYS A 36 -0.04 -17.13 -14.19
N GLN A 37 -0.07 -15.83 -14.41
CA GLN A 37 1.13 -15.00 -14.32
C GLN A 37 1.49 -14.84 -12.85
N THR A 38 2.71 -15.15 -12.49
CA THR A 38 3.29 -14.75 -11.19
C THR A 38 3.45 -13.25 -11.21
N LEU A 39 2.86 -12.58 -10.23
CA LEU A 39 3.00 -11.13 -10.09
C LEU A 39 4.42 -10.81 -9.62
N PRO A 40 5.08 -9.78 -10.18
CA PRO A 40 6.36 -9.29 -9.68
C PRO A 40 6.24 -8.90 -8.20
N GLU A 41 7.29 -9.12 -7.44
CA GLU A 41 7.40 -8.72 -6.05
C GLU A 41 8.35 -7.52 -5.93
N LYS A 42 7.95 -6.54 -5.15
CA LYS A 42 8.74 -5.33 -4.85
C LYS A 42 8.77 -5.14 -3.35
N THR A 43 9.86 -4.58 -2.84
CA THR A 43 9.99 -4.18 -1.44
C THR A 43 9.97 -2.67 -1.33
N ALA A 44 9.39 -2.14 -0.27
CA ALA A 44 9.46 -0.72 0.07
C ALA A 44 9.62 -0.56 1.59
N TYR A 45 10.58 0.28 1.98
CA TYR A 45 10.79 0.70 3.35
C TYR A 45 9.96 1.95 3.62
N PHE A 46 9.03 1.88 4.56
CA PHE A 46 8.21 3.01 4.99
C PHE A 46 8.78 3.58 6.27
N LEU A 47 9.19 4.85 6.25
CA LEU A 47 9.77 5.51 7.40
C LEU A 47 8.69 6.27 8.18
N LEU A 48 8.32 5.75 9.34
CA LEU A 48 7.28 6.28 10.22
C LEU A 48 7.91 7.23 11.23
N LEU A 49 8.11 8.49 10.82
CA LEU A 49 8.61 9.54 11.70
C LEU A 49 7.51 9.99 12.65
N GLN A 50 7.72 9.84 13.95
CA GLN A 50 6.74 10.19 14.98
C GLN A 50 7.33 11.16 16.00
N HIS A 51 6.57 12.20 16.30
CA HIS A 51 6.82 13.12 17.42
C HIS A 51 5.56 13.23 18.28
N GLY A 52 5.58 12.63 19.47
CA GLY A 52 4.39 12.54 20.32
C GLY A 52 3.22 11.87 19.59
N GLU A 53 2.09 12.58 19.48
CA GLU A 53 0.89 12.11 18.79
C GLU A 53 0.83 12.53 17.31
N ARG A 54 1.95 12.90 16.71
CA ARG A 54 2.01 13.33 15.31
C ARG A 54 2.93 12.42 14.52
N ALA A 55 2.51 12.07 13.30
CA ALA A 55 3.29 11.32 12.34
C ALA A 55 3.51 12.15 11.07
N TRP A 56 4.70 12.12 10.50
CA TRP A 56 5.01 12.85 9.27
C TRP A 56 4.53 12.09 8.05
N LEU A 57 3.82 12.77 7.17
CA LEU A 57 3.37 12.26 5.87
C LEU A 57 3.76 13.25 4.76
N GLU A 58 4.09 12.72 3.60
CA GLU A 58 4.40 13.47 2.38
C GLU A 58 3.35 13.22 1.32
N GLN A 59 2.97 14.26 0.56
CA GLN A 59 2.05 14.08 -0.55
C GLN A 59 2.79 13.47 -1.74
N ARG A 60 2.25 12.38 -2.27
CA ARG A 60 2.81 11.75 -3.46
C ARG A 60 2.60 12.63 -4.70
N PRO A 61 3.55 12.61 -5.65
CA PRO A 61 3.33 13.23 -6.95
C PRO A 61 2.01 12.75 -7.57
N ALA A 62 1.36 13.60 -8.35
CA ALA A 62 0.06 13.29 -8.96
C ALA A 62 0.09 12.02 -9.85
N VAL A 63 1.27 11.67 -10.38
CA VAL A 63 1.47 10.51 -11.26
C VAL A 63 2.21 9.40 -10.48
N GLY A 64 1.83 8.15 -10.74
CA GLY A 64 2.47 6.99 -10.14
C GLY A 64 1.64 6.33 -9.04
N LEU A 65 2.29 5.49 -8.25
CA LEU A 65 1.64 4.74 -7.19
C LEU A 65 1.12 5.69 -6.11
N TRP A 66 -0.20 5.57 -5.80
CA TRP A 66 -0.91 6.43 -4.83
C TRP A 66 -0.81 7.93 -5.13
N GLY A 67 -0.84 8.30 -6.42
CA GLY A 67 -0.72 9.70 -6.86
C GLY A 67 -1.67 10.64 -6.15
N GLY A 68 -1.13 11.75 -5.62
CA GLY A 68 -1.87 12.77 -4.87
C GLY A 68 -2.26 12.40 -3.44
N LEU A 69 -2.11 11.14 -3.02
CA LEU A 69 -2.39 10.70 -1.64
C LEU A 69 -1.20 11.00 -0.72
N PHE A 70 -1.48 11.12 0.57
CA PHE A 70 -0.44 11.23 1.60
C PHE A 70 0.07 9.84 1.99
N CYS A 71 1.39 9.72 2.05
CA CYS A 71 2.12 8.51 2.40
C CYS A 71 3.26 8.83 3.37
N PHE A 72 3.74 7.82 4.10
CA PHE A 72 5.03 7.92 4.77
C PHE A 72 6.15 8.07 3.73
N PRO A 73 7.28 8.72 4.05
CA PRO A 73 8.49 8.65 3.24
C PRO A 73 8.81 7.20 2.92
N GLN A 74 9.05 6.89 1.63
CA GLN A 74 9.28 5.51 1.20
C GLN A 74 10.53 5.40 0.34
N PHE A 75 11.24 4.29 0.50
CA PHE A 75 12.52 4.00 -0.14
C PHE A 75 12.47 2.60 -0.74
N SER A 76 13.11 2.42 -1.88
CA SER A 76 13.23 1.09 -2.52
C SER A 76 14.29 0.25 -1.82
N GLU A 77 15.34 0.89 -1.32
CA GLU A 77 16.46 0.26 -0.66
C GLU A 77 16.67 0.84 0.75
N ARG A 78 17.18 0.00 1.65
CA ARG A 78 17.46 0.41 3.02
C ARG A 78 18.56 1.47 3.11
N GLU A 79 19.55 1.36 2.24
CA GLU A 79 20.68 2.27 2.13
C GLU A 79 20.25 3.69 1.77
N GLU A 80 19.27 3.83 0.88
CA GLU A 80 18.66 5.13 0.54
C GLU A 80 18.02 5.78 1.75
N MET A 81 17.26 5.00 2.54
CA MET A 81 16.65 5.48 3.79
C MET A 81 17.72 5.91 4.81
N GLU A 82 18.78 5.12 4.99
CA GLU A 82 19.86 5.46 5.93
C GLU A 82 20.60 6.75 5.50
N LEU A 83 20.85 6.93 4.21
CA LEU A 83 21.45 8.15 3.68
C LEU A 83 20.53 9.36 3.91
N TRP A 84 19.24 9.21 3.66
CA TRP A 84 18.22 10.23 3.89
C TRP A 84 18.16 10.65 5.37
N LEU A 85 18.21 9.67 6.31
CA LEU A 85 18.27 9.92 7.75
C LEU A 85 19.56 10.65 8.16
N GLN A 86 20.70 10.25 7.58
CA GLN A 86 21.98 10.91 7.86
C GLN A 86 22.00 12.36 7.42
N GLN A 87 21.49 12.68 6.23
CA GLN A 87 21.40 14.05 5.69
C GLN A 87 20.55 14.97 6.57
N ARG A 88 19.59 14.43 7.31
CA ARG A 88 18.68 15.15 8.21
C ARG A 88 19.08 15.12 9.68
N GLY A 89 20.22 14.53 10.00
CA GLY A 89 20.68 14.41 11.39
C GLY A 89 19.88 13.45 12.26
N LEU A 90 19.07 12.58 11.65
CA LEU A 90 18.15 11.65 12.33
C LEU A 90 18.75 10.23 12.54
N LYS A 91 20.00 10.02 12.16
CA LYS A 91 20.64 8.70 12.19
C LYS A 91 20.66 8.05 13.57
N ASN A 92 20.82 8.84 14.63
CA ASN A 92 20.98 8.37 16.00
C ASN A 92 19.67 8.32 16.81
N ASN A 93 18.53 8.67 16.20
CA ASN A 93 17.25 8.63 16.86
C ASN A 93 16.82 7.18 17.15
N ARG A 94 16.05 7.00 18.22
CA ARG A 94 15.46 5.71 18.56
C ARG A 94 14.59 5.22 17.43
N ARG A 95 14.81 3.98 16.98
CA ARG A 95 14.07 3.38 15.88
C ARG A 95 13.79 1.90 16.10
N GLU A 96 12.75 1.42 15.48
CA GLU A 96 12.29 0.05 15.58
C GLU A 96 11.70 -0.40 14.23
N GLN A 97 12.09 -1.59 13.77
CA GLN A 97 11.42 -2.21 12.61
C GLN A 97 10.15 -2.90 13.09
N LEU A 98 9.03 -2.48 12.51
CA LEU A 98 7.74 -3.11 12.79
C LEU A 98 7.52 -4.33 11.89
N THR A 99 6.45 -5.09 12.16
CA THR A 99 6.11 -6.27 11.36
C THR A 99 5.84 -5.89 9.92
N ALA A 100 6.62 -6.47 9.01
CA ALA A 100 6.42 -6.32 7.57
C ALA A 100 5.09 -6.96 7.13
N PHE A 101 4.51 -6.44 6.06
CA PHE A 101 3.28 -6.99 5.50
C PHE A 101 3.21 -6.74 3.99
N ARG A 102 2.42 -7.60 3.32
CA ARG A 102 2.22 -7.52 1.87
C ARG A 102 0.96 -6.74 1.52
N HIS A 103 1.09 -5.80 0.60
CA HIS A 103 -0.01 -5.15 -0.10
C HIS A 103 -0.01 -5.59 -1.56
N THR A 104 -1.15 -6.09 -2.05
CA THR A 104 -1.24 -6.66 -3.40
C THR A 104 -2.00 -5.72 -4.33
N PHE A 105 -1.37 -5.36 -5.42
CA PHE A 105 -1.97 -4.67 -6.55
C PHE A 105 -2.38 -5.67 -7.64
N SER A 106 -3.11 -5.22 -8.63
CA SER A 106 -3.53 -6.06 -9.77
C SER A 106 -2.36 -6.58 -10.62
N HIS A 107 -1.19 -5.95 -10.54
CA HIS A 107 -0.05 -6.21 -11.41
C HIS A 107 1.28 -6.44 -10.68
N PHE A 108 1.32 -6.30 -9.35
CA PHE A 108 2.48 -6.66 -8.51
C PHE A 108 2.13 -6.80 -7.02
N HIS A 109 3.00 -7.42 -6.25
CA HIS A 109 2.99 -7.44 -4.80
C HIS A 109 3.98 -6.42 -4.26
N LEU A 110 3.60 -5.69 -3.21
CA LEU A 110 4.47 -4.77 -2.48
C LEU A 110 4.65 -5.27 -1.05
N ASP A 111 5.85 -5.69 -0.72
CA ASP A 111 6.24 -6.03 0.65
C ASP A 111 6.70 -4.76 1.36
N ILE A 112 5.89 -4.30 2.31
CA ILE A 112 6.11 -3.07 3.05
C ILE A 112 6.84 -3.43 4.35
N VAL A 113 8.01 -2.82 4.55
CA VAL A 113 8.83 -2.91 5.75
C VAL A 113 8.74 -1.59 6.50
N PRO A 114 7.88 -1.47 7.54
CA PRO A 114 7.75 -0.23 8.29
C PRO A 114 8.92 -0.08 9.27
N ILE A 115 9.55 1.09 9.26
CA ILE A 115 10.60 1.49 10.21
C ILE A 115 10.07 2.68 11.00
N TRP A 116 9.74 2.46 12.25
CA TRP A 116 9.36 3.53 13.16
C TRP A 116 10.59 4.27 13.69
N LEU A 117 10.51 5.59 13.77
CA LEU A 117 11.57 6.45 14.29
C LEU A 117 10.94 7.54 15.16
N GLU A 118 11.46 7.67 16.39
CA GLU A 118 11.07 8.73 17.32
C GLU A 118 11.85 10.01 17.04
N MET A 119 11.14 11.13 16.93
CA MET A 119 11.73 12.44 16.75
C MET A 119 11.66 13.25 18.04
N ASP A 120 12.76 13.88 18.42
CA ASP A 120 12.85 14.70 19.64
C ASP A 120 12.08 16.02 19.50
N ALA A 121 12.01 16.56 18.27
CA ALA A 121 11.28 17.79 17.97
C ALA A 121 10.50 17.68 16.65
N ALA A 122 9.27 18.20 16.62
CA ALA A 122 8.52 18.35 15.39
C ALA A 122 9.09 19.52 14.59
N GLY A 123 9.42 19.31 13.32
CA GLY A 123 9.69 20.37 12.37
C GLY A 123 11.15 20.75 12.13
N SER A 124 12.12 20.39 12.97
CA SER A 124 13.50 20.85 12.80
C SER A 124 14.25 20.27 11.59
N SER A 125 13.73 19.22 10.96
CA SER A 125 14.37 18.54 9.82
C SER A 125 13.44 18.21 8.67
N MET A 126 12.14 18.63 8.75
CA MET A 126 11.13 18.39 7.73
C MET A 126 10.75 19.69 7.03
N ASP A 127 10.66 19.65 5.72
CA ASP A 127 10.15 20.76 4.90
C ASP A 127 8.62 20.73 4.94
N GLU A 128 8.01 21.66 5.68
CA GLU A 128 6.54 21.75 5.80
C GLU A 128 5.84 22.02 4.46
N GLY A 129 6.57 22.44 3.42
CA GLY A 129 6.04 22.60 2.07
C GLY A 129 5.80 21.29 1.33
N ALA A 130 6.47 20.20 1.74
CA ALA A 130 6.41 18.89 1.08
C ALA A 130 5.48 17.87 1.77
N GLY A 131 4.96 18.17 2.97
CA GLY A 131 4.16 17.22 3.73
C GLY A 131 3.37 17.85 4.85
N LEU A 132 2.86 17.01 5.74
CA LEU A 132 2.10 17.42 6.91
C LEU A 132 2.40 16.55 8.13
N TRP A 133 2.29 17.13 9.31
CA TRP A 133 2.24 16.44 10.58
C TRP A 133 0.81 15.95 10.86
N TYR A 134 0.56 14.68 10.56
CA TYR A 134 -0.73 14.02 10.77
C TYR A 134 -0.95 13.77 12.26
N ASN A 135 -1.99 14.37 12.84
CA ASN A 135 -2.35 14.18 14.25
C ASN A 135 -3.11 12.85 14.43
N LEU A 136 -2.55 11.93 15.21
CA LEU A 136 -3.12 10.61 15.46
C LEU A 136 -4.37 10.65 16.36
N ALA A 137 -4.46 11.65 17.26
CA ALA A 137 -5.61 11.84 18.16
C ALA A 137 -6.76 12.60 17.48
N GLN A 138 -6.43 13.52 16.57
CA GLN A 138 -7.39 14.32 15.80
C GLN A 138 -7.06 14.25 14.31
N PRO A 139 -7.39 13.16 13.63
CA PRO A 139 -7.02 12.92 12.25
C PRO A 139 -7.54 14.00 11.30
N PRO A 140 -6.68 14.66 10.49
CA PRO A 140 -7.14 15.57 9.47
C PRO A 140 -7.82 14.81 8.31
N SER A 141 -8.77 15.48 7.65
CA SER A 141 -9.46 14.91 6.48
C SER A 141 -8.57 15.03 5.23
N VAL A 142 -7.68 14.07 5.03
CA VAL A 142 -6.78 14.00 3.87
C VAL A 142 -6.85 12.62 3.22
N GLY A 143 -6.56 12.54 1.92
CA GLY A 143 -6.51 11.28 1.20
C GLY A 143 -5.28 10.46 1.63
N LEU A 144 -5.50 9.25 2.11
CA LEU A 144 -4.45 8.31 2.55
C LEU A 144 -4.41 7.08 1.65
N ALA A 145 -3.21 6.56 1.38
CA ALA A 145 -3.08 5.22 0.81
C ALA A 145 -3.49 4.16 1.85
N ALA A 146 -4.18 3.10 1.43
CA ALA A 146 -4.71 2.08 2.35
C ALA A 146 -3.67 1.49 3.34
N PRO A 147 -2.42 1.16 2.94
CA PRO A 147 -1.42 0.68 3.89
C PRO A 147 -0.95 1.76 4.86
N VAL A 148 -1.02 3.04 4.49
CA VAL A 148 -0.67 4.17 5.38
C VAL A 148 -1.72 4.32 6.47
N ASP A 149 -3.01 4.30 6.12
CA ASP A 149 -4.11 4.35 7.08
C ASP A 149 -3.98 3.22 8.11
N ARG A 150 -3.72 1.99 7.66
CA ARG A 150 -3.46 0.84 8.56
C ARG A 150 -2.32 1.10 9.55
N LEU A 151 -1.20 1.65 9.08
CA LEU A 151 -0.04 1.95 9.92
C LEU A 151 -0.31 3.09 10.91
N LEU A 152 -1.02 4.13 10.49
CA LEU A 152 -1.44 5.23 11.38
C LEU A 152 -2.35 4.73 12.51
N GLN A 153 -3.30 3.86 12.21
CA GLN A 153 -4.14 3.23 13.23
C GLN A 153 -3.33 2.35 14.20
N GLN A 154 -2.27 1.70 13.73
CA GLN A 154 -1.37 0.94 14.58
C GLN A 154 -0.55 1.85 15.49
N LEU A 155 -0.01 2.96 14.96
CA LEU A 155 0.71 3.96 15.75
C LEU A 155 -0.18 4.60 16.83
N ALA A 156 -1.42 4.97 16.49
CA ALA A 156 -2.37 5.52 17.43
C ALA A 156 -2.66 4.59 18.62
N LYS A 157 -2.73 3.28 18.39
CA LYS A 157 -2.92 2.26 19.45
C LYS A 157 -1.68 2.05 20.32
N GLN A 158 -0.49 2.34 19.82
CA GLN A 158 0.79 2.13 20.52
C GLN A 158 1.29 3.40 21.23
N SER A 159 0.84 4.58 20.84
CA SER A 159 1.26 5.88 21.38
C SER A 159 1.12 5.96 22.92
N PRO A 160 0.02 5.52 23.57
CA PRO A 160 -0.10 5.56 25.03
C PRO A 160 0.89 4.65 25.76
N ARG A 161 1.33 3.56 25.12
CA ARG A 161 2.25 2.58 25.73
C ARG A 161 3.71 3.01 25.67
N ARG A 162 4.08 3.89 24.75
CA ARG A 162 5.46 4.33 24.54
C ARG A 162 5.85 5.55 25.38
N GLN A 163 4.87 6.29 25.91
CA GLN A 163 5.09 7.45 26.80
C GLN A 163 5.29 7.06 28.27
N GLY A 164 5.20 5.79 28.63
CA GLY A 164 5.29 5.26 30.01
C GLY A 164 6.57 4.50 30.34
N LEU A 165 7.71 4.77 29.66
CA LEU A 165 9.02 4.17 29.96
C LEU A 165 10.06 5.25 30.20
#